data_060f14165a2df7520c969178bab3c396
#
_entry.id   060f14165a2df7520c969178bab3c396
#
_cell.length_a   1.000
_cell.length_b   1.000
_cell.length_c   1.000
_cell.angle_alpha   90.00
_cell.angle_beta   90.00
_cell.angle_gamma   90.00
#
_symmetry.space_group_name_H-M   'P 1'
#
loop_
_entity.id
_entity.type
_entity.pdbx_description
1 polymer ?
#
loop_
_entity_poly.entity_id
_entity_poly.type
_entity_poly.pdbx_seq_one_letter_code
_entity_poly.pdbx_strand_id
1 'polypeptide(L)'
;MPERYHENFVIYDKDLCKHWKNGFFCDKIDRKSVLWTHTSQTVTGKREREKVEFMSLAVVTLKKGEGRFLKSGGLWVYDNEIASIMGSFVNGDIVLVRDFDGYPMGRGFINTNSKITVRMLTRDERTEISPEFLKQRVRDAWEYRKKVVDTGSCRVIFGEADFLPGLVVDKFSDVLVVQSLALGIDRLKETILDALKEVLAEDGIRIRGVYERSDAKVRRQEGMELTKGFIGEEFPTLVQIEENGVKYEVDIRDGQKTGFFLDQKYNRLAIQKLCKGAKVLDCFT
;
A
#
# COMPACT_ATOMS: atom_id res chain seq x y z
N MET A 1 29.48 -7.20 -15.71
CA MET A 1 28.35 -7.63 -16.54
C MET A 1 27.09 -7.17 -15.84
N PRO A 2 26.22 -6.34 -16.44
CA PRO A 2 25.02 -5.85 -15.78
C PRO A 2 23.93 -6.93 -15.86
N GLU A 3 23.35 -7.24 -14.71
CA GLU A 3 22.18 -8.10 -14.59
C GLU A 3 20.99 -7.46 -15.30
N ARG A 4 20.43 -8.21 -16.26
CA ARG A 4 19.21 -7.80 -16.96
C ARG A 4 18.00 -8.01 -16.05
N TYR A 5 17.35 -6.92 -15.68
CA TYR A 5 16.02 -6.97 -15.10
C TYR A 5 15.04 -7.43 -16.19
N HIS A 6 14.38 -8.55 -15.96
CA HIS A 6 13.26 -8.97 -16.79
C HIS A 6 12.06 -8.06 -16.48
N GLU A 7 11.67 -7.29 -17.46
CA GLU A 7 10.46 -6.45 -17.45
C GLU A 7 9.23 -7.37 -17.35
N ASN A 8 8.46 -7.22 -16.28
CA ASN A 8 7.13 -7.83 -16.18
C ASN A 8 6.18 -7.04 -17.07
N PHE A 9 5.74 -7.63 -18.17
CA PHE A 9 4.70 -7.08 -19.02
C PHE A 9 3.35 -7.09 -18.29
N VAL A 10 2.90 -5.94 -17.85
CA VAL A 10 1.51 -5.71 -17.48
C VAL A 10 0.75 -5.40 -18.78
N ILE A 11 -0.13 -6.30 -19.20
CA ILE A 11 -1.02 -6.05 -20.33
C ILE A 11 -2.06 -5.03 -19.88
N TYR A 12 -1.90 -3.78 -20.28
CA TYR A 12 -2.93 -2.75 -20.15
C TYR A 12 -3.95 -2.92 -21.27
N ASP A 13 -5.17 -3.25 -20.93
CA ASP A 13 -6.29 -3.18 -21.87
C ASP A 13 -6.57 -1.72 -22.21
N LYS A 14 -6.35 -1.33 -23.46
CA LYS A 14 -6.52 0.04 -23.97
C LYS A 14 -7.98 0.53 -23.88
N ASP A 15 -8.95 -0.34 -23.76
CA ASP A 15 -10.37 0.03 -23.69
C ASP A 15 -10.82 0.42 -22.28
N LEU A 16 -10.12 -0.02 -21.23
CA LEU A 16 -10.34 0.44 -19.86
C LEU A 16 -9.78 1.84 -19.59
N CYS A 17 -8.78 2.29 -20.33
CA CYS A 17 -8.20 3.64 -20.20
C CYS A 17 -9.11 4.77 -20.72
N LYS A 18 -10.13 4.50 -21.52
CA LYS A 18 -11.01 5.54 -22.09
C LYS A 18 -11.97 6.17 -21.08
N HIS A 19 -12.19 5.53 -19.92
CA HIS A 19 -13.11 6.04 -18.88
C HIS A 19 -12.44 6.89 -17.80
N TRP A 20 -11.12 7.06 -17.86
CA TRP A 20 -10.34 7.80 -16.83
C TRP A 20 -9.99 9.25 -17.18
N LYS A 21 -10.44 9.74 -18.35
CA LYS A 21 -10.11 11.11 -18.81
C LYS A 21 -11.01 12.22 -18.28
N ASN A 22 -12.09 11.93 -17.56
CA ASN A 22 -13.01 12.95 -17.06
C ASN A 22 -13.34 12.73 -15.56
N GLY A 23 -12.37 13.01 -14.71
CA GLY A 23 -12.55 13.06 -13.25
C GLY A 23 -13.12 14.42 -12.82
N PHE A 24 -14.42 14.68 -13.01
CA PHE A 24 -15.19 15.68 -12.27
C PHE A 24 -16.65 15.21 -12.21
N PHE A 25 -17.04 14.67 -11.06
CA PHE A 25 -18.44 14.67 -10.68
C PHE A 25 -18.73 16.01 -10.02
N CYS A 26 -19.51 16.82 -10.72
CA CYS A 26 -20.09 18.05 -10.20
C CYS A 26 -21.53 17.73 -9.78
N ASP A 27 -21.76 17.54 -8.48
CA ASP A 27 -23.10 17.61 -7.95
C ASP A 27 -23.30 18.94 -7.21
N LYS A 28 -24.26 19.71 -7.75
CA LYS A 28 -24.74 20.97 -7.20
C LYS A 28 -25.41 20.72 -5.85
N ILE A 29 -24.80 21.18 -4.78
CA ILE A 29 -25.48 21.32 -3.50
C ILE A 29 -25.99 22.77 -3.40
N ASP A 30 -27.31 22.88 -3.33
CA ASP A 30 -28.08 24.10 -3.19
C ASP A 30 -27.77 24.79 -1.85
N ARG A 31 -27.37 26.08 -1.94
CA ARG A 31 -27.17 26.93 -0.77
C ARG A 31 -28.49 27.57 -0.41
N LYS A 32 -29.21 27.04 0.57
CA LYS A 32 -30.19 27.85 1.33
C LYS A 32 -30.41 27.28 2.74
N SER A 33 -30.20 28.20 3.69
CA SER A 33 -30.79 28.27 5.04
C SER A 33 -30.36 27.29 6.12
N VAL A 34 -29.43 27.75 6.98
CA VAL A 34 -29.48 27.43 8.43
C VAL A 34 -29.44 28.76 9.20
N LEU A 35 -30.58 29.07 9.82
CA LEU A 35 -30.71 30.18 10.78
C LEU A 35 -29.96 29.83 12.07
N TRP A 36 -29.11 30.75 12.53
CA TRP A 36 -28.53 30.70 13.87
C TRP A 36 -29.44 31.49 14.83
N THR A 37 -29.98 30.83 15.84
CA THR A 37 -30.60 31.47 16.99
C THR A 37 -29.55 31.65 18.10
N HIS A 38 -29.23 32.89 18.42
CA HIS A 38 -28.44 33.26 19.58
C HIS A 38 -29.26 33.04 20.87
N THR A 39 -28.73 32.26 21.80
CA THR A 39 -29.06 32.35 23.21
C THR A 39 -27.79 32.61 24.00
N SER A 40 -27.72 33.83 24.54
CA SER A 40 -26.67 34.29 25.46
C SER A 40 -26.91 33.66 26.85
N GLN A 41 -25.95 32.88 27.34
CA GLN A 41 -25.77 32.67 28.79
C GLN A 41 -24.32 32.91 29.14
N THR A 42 -24.14 33.99 29.92
CA THR A 42 -22.89 34.33 30.59
C THR A 42 -22.63 33.39 31.74
N VAL A 43 -21.58 32.58 31.62
CA VAL A 43 -20.97 31.85 32.75
C VAL A 43 -19.52 32.25 32.85
N THR A 44 -19.22 33.00 33.88
CA THR A 44 -17.87 33.35 34.30
C THR A 44 -17.19 32.11 34.92
N GLY A 45 -16.28 31.52 34.19
CA GLY A 45 -15.38 30.47 34.69
C GLY A 45 -14.08 30.56 33.90
N LYS A 46 -12.97 30.83 34.61
CA LYS A 46 -11.61 30.73 34.06
C LYS A 46 -11.43 29.36 33.39
N ARG A 47 -11.54 29.32 32.07
CA ARG A 47 -11.03 28.19 31.28
C ARG A 47 -9.55 28.48 31.00
N GLU A 48 -8.69 27.75 31.64
CA GLU A 48 -7.36 27.50 31.12
C GLU A 48 -7.54 26.96 29.70
N ARG A 49 -7.10 27.76 28.73
CA ARG A 49 -7.02 27.32 27.34
C ARG A 49 -5.81 26.37 27.28
N GLU A 50 -6.06 25.06 27.37
CA GLU A 50 -5.12 24.10 26.84
C GLU A 50 -4.90 24.51 25.37
N LYS A 51 -3.72 25.03 25.07
CA LYS A 51 -3.21 25.14 23.71
C LYS A 51 -3.05 23.70 23.22
N VAL A 52 -4.04 23.18 22.54
CA VAL A 52 -3.81 22.09 21.62
C VAL A 52 -2.92 22.67 20.54
N GLU A 53 -1.62 22.44 20.69
CA GLU A 53 -0.64 22.74 19.68
C GLU A 53 -0.96 21.83 18.50
N PHE A 54 -1.65 22.37 17.48
CA PHE A 54 -1.80 21.70 16.20
C PHE A 54 -0.37 21.52 15.66
N MET A 55 0.22 20.37 15.88
CA MET A 55 1.51 20.02 15.26
C MET A 55 1.30 20.07 13.75
N SER A 56 1.73 21.18 13.14
CA SER A 56 1.73 21.27 11.69
C SER A 56 2.67 20.23 11.13
N LEU A 57 2.21 19.46 10.14
CA LEU A 57 3.05 18.47 9.45
C LEU A 57 4.32 19.15 8.92
N ALA A 58 5.44 18.45 8.98
CA ALA A 58 6.65 18.92 8.32
C ALA A 58 6.42 19.02 6.81
N VAL A 59 7.08 20.00 6.19
CA VAL A 59 6.94 20.31 4.76
C VAL A 59 8.25 20.01 4.04
N VAL A 60 8.20 19.11 3.08
CA VAL A 60 9.30 18.81 2.16
C VAL A 60 9.10 19.63 0.89
N THR A 61 10.06 20.51 0.58
CA THR A 61 10.06 21.34 -0.63
C THR A 61 11.05 20.76 -1.64
N LEU A 62 10.60 20.56 -2.88
CA LEU A 62 11.45 20.03 -3.96
C LEU A 62 12.31 21.13 -4.59
N LYS A 63 13.43 20.75 -5.20
CA LYS A 63 14.27 21.65 -5.98
C LYS A 63 13.56 22.13 -7.23
N LYS A 64 13.99 23.28 -7.75
CA LYS A 64 13.46 23.82 -9.01
C LYS A 64 13.70 22.86 -10.17
N GLY A 65 12.61 22.52 -10.87
CA GLY A 65 12.62 21.59 -12.00
C GLY A 65 12.43 20.12 -11.61
N GLU A 66 12.46 19.79 -10.30
CA GLU A 66 12.18 18.44 -9.81
C GLU A 66 10.66 18.20 -9.58
N GLY A 67 10.31 16.97 -9.21
CA GLY A 67 8.91 16.56 -9.03
C GLY A 67 8.17 16.19 -10.33
N ARG A 68 8.86 16.07 -11.46
CA ARG A 68 8.26 15.63 -12.74
C ARG A 68 7.71 14.24 -12.64
N PHE A 69 8.43 13.33 -11.97
CA PHE A 69 8.00 11.96 -11.72
C PHE A 69 6.71 11.93 -10.90
N LEU A 70 6.59 12.73 -9.85
CA LEU A 70 5.34 12.86 -9.09
C LEU A 70 4.20 13.37 -9.96
N LYS A 71 4.44 14.41 -10.77
CA LYS A 71 3.42 14.99 -11.68
C LYS A 71 2.95 13.99 -12.74
N SER A 72 3.82 13.06 -13.17
CA SER A 72 3.48 12.02 -14.15
C SER A 72 2.84 10.77 -13.55
N GLY A 73 2.66 10.69 -12.24
CA GLY A 73 2.01 9.54 -11.60
C GLY A 73 2.86 8.79 -10.60
N GLY A 74 4.16 9.08 -10.51
CA GLY A 74 5.05 8.45 -9.55
C GLY A 74 4.69 8.74 -8.10
N LEU A 75 5.22 7.91 -7.20
CA LEU A 75 4.94 7.99 -5.75
C LEU A 75 6.21 8.21 -4.91
N TRP A 76 7.37 8.43 -5.54
CA TRP A 76 8.65 8.53 -4.85
C TRP A 76 9.25 9.92 -4.99
N VAL A 77 9.84 10.39 -3.90
CA VAL A 77 10.74 11.55 -3.87
C VAL A 77 12.10 11.08 -3.39
N TYR A 78 13.11 11.31 -4.21
CA TYR A 78 14.48 10.95 -3.88
C TYR A 78 15.17 12.06 -3.06
N ASP A 79 16.20 11.68 -2.30
CA ASP A 79 17.00 12.59 -1.47
C ASP A 79 17.58 13.76 -2.27
N ASN A 80 18.06 13.49 -3.50
CA ASN A 80 18.63 14.50 -4.39
C ASN A 80 17.62 15.49 -4.98
N GLU A 81 16.31 15.19 -4.92
CA GLU A 81 15.22 16.07 -5.39
C GLU A 81 14.80 17.11 -4.33
N ILE A 82 15.19 16.94 -3.06
CA ILE A 82 14.76 17.77 -1.94
C ILE A 82 15.63 19.01 -1.81
N ALA A 83 14.99 20.18 -1.78
CA ALA A 83 15.64 21.47 -1.50
C ALA A 83 15.72 21.74 0.01
N SER A 84 14.62 21.52 0.74
CA SER A 84 14.54 21.75 2.18
C SER A 84 13.44 20.94 2.83
N ILE A 85 13.59 20.72 4.15
CA ILE A 85 12.54 20.14 5.01
C ILE A 85 12.33 21.13 6.16
N MET A 86 11.10 21.59 6.34
CA MET A 86 10.71 22.54 7.40
C MET A 86 9.75 21.89 8.37
N GLY A 87 9.93 22.13 9.65
CA GLY A 87 9.15 21.52 10.73
C GLY A 87 9.85 20.35 11.38
N SER A 88 9.29 19.84 12.48
CA SER A 88 9.82 18.70 13.22
C SER A 88 9.20 17.40 12.71
N PHE A 89 9.99 16.37 12.58
CA PHE A 89 9.54 15.03 12.21
C PHE A 89 10.49 13.96 12.76
N VAL A 90 10.02 12.75 12.83
CA VAL A 90 10.83 11.55 12.96
C VAL A 90 10.60 10.66 11.73
N ASN A 91 11.58 9.84 11.37
CA ASN A 91 11.46 8.93 10.23
C ASN A 91 10.22 8.04 10.39
N GLY A 92 9.41 7.95 9.34
CA GLY A 92 8.12 7.27 9.31
C GLY A 92 6.91 8.18 9.49
N ASP A 93 7.10 9.44 9.87
CA ASP A 93 5.99 10.40 10.01
C ASP A 93 5.41 10.81 8.65
N ILE A 94 4.15 11.24 8.68
CA ILE A 94 3.50 11.84 7.51
C ILE A 94 3.98 13.28 7.35
N VAL A 95 4.33 13.64 6.12
CA VAL A 95 4.79 14.97 5.72
C VAL A 95 3.99 15.48 4.54
N LEU A 96 3.98 16.81 4.36
CA LEU A 96 3.50 17.47 3.16
C LEU A 96 4.65 17.60 2.15
N VAL A 97 4.35 17.38 0.88
CA VAL A 97 5.30 17.61 -0.22
C VAL A 97 4.81 18.77 -1.07
N ARG A 98 5.71 19.71 -1.36
CA ARG A 98 5.47 20.85 -2.24
C ARG A 98 6.56 20.95 -3.30
N ASP A 99 6.22 21.45 -4.47
CA ASP A 99 7.23 21.78 -5.48
C ASP A 99 7.96 23.09 -5.09
N PHE A 100 8.93 23.49 -5.93
CA PHE A 100 9.75 24.68 -5.70
C PHE A 100 8.93 25.99 -5.56
N ASP A 101 7.84 26.09 -6.29
CA ASP A 101 6.96 27.27 -6.31
C ASP A 101 5.88 27.21 -5.20
N GLY A 102 5.93 26.18 -4.32
CA GLY A 102 5.01 25.98 -3.21
C GLY A 102 3.71 25.27 -3.59
N TYR A 103 3.59 24.77 -4.81
CA TYR A 103 2.41 24.00 -5.24
C TYR A 103 2.35 22.65 -4.48
N PRO A 104 1.19 22.31 -3.88
CA PRO A 104 1.04 21.08 -3.11
C PRO A 104 1.07 19.87 -4.02
N MET A 105 1.92 18.90 -3.66
CA MET A 105 2.09 17.63 -4.36
C MET A 105 1.38 16.48 -3.65
N GLY A 106 0.98 16.67 -2.36
CA GLY A 106 0.27 15.69 -1.55
C GLY A 106 0.96 15.36 -0.24
N ARG A 107 0.61 14.19 0.33
CA ARG A 107 1.16 13.68 1.60
C ARG A 107 1.78 12.31 1.40
N GLY A 108 2.83 12.05 2.16
CA GLY A 108 3.51 10.75 2.21
C GLY A 108 4.25 10.58 3.51
N PHE A 109 4.87 9.44 3.74
CA PHE A 109 5.75 9.24 4.88
C PHE A 109 7.21 9.49 4.48
N ILE A 110 7.96 10.07 5.44
CA ILE A 110 9.38 10.42 5.27
C ILE A 110 10.28 9.40 5.92
N ASN A 111 11.41 9.08 5.24
CA ASN A 111 12.52 8.34 5.83
C ASN A 111 13.86 8.82 5.24
N THR A 112 14.62 9.56 6.02
CA THR A 112 15.92 10.12 5.60
C THR A 112 17.06 9.09 5.57
N ASN A 113 16.84 7.86 6.05
CA ASN A 113 17.79 6.76 5.90
C ASN A 113 17.75 6.16 4.49
N SER A 114 16.64 6.37 3.77
CA SER A 114 16.41 5.82 2.44
C SER A 114 16.71 6.85 1.35
N LYS A 115 17.25 6.42 0.22
CA LYS A 115 17.36 7.26 -0.97
C LYS A 115 16.00 7.69 -1.51
N ILE A 116 14.97 6.87 -1.33
CA ILE A 116 13.57 7.24 -1.57
C ILE A 116 13.07 7.88 -0.27
N THR A 117 13.38 9.16 -0.11
CA THR A 117 13.16 9.87 1.16
C THR A 117 11.69 10.08 1.48
N VAL A 118 10.83 10.29 0.48
CA VAL A 118 9.37 10.34 0.72
C VAL A 118 8.67 9.38 -0.22
N ARG A 119 7.73 8.60 0.34
CA ARG A 119 6.79 7.77 -0.42
C ARG A 119 5.39 8.34 -0.24
N MET A 120 4.78 8.73 -1.34
CA MET A 120 3.47 9.39 -1.38
C MET A 120 2.34 8.40 -1.09
N LEU A 121 1.40 8.78 -0.25
CA LEU A 121 0.17 8.04 0.03
C LEU A 121 -1.05 8.68 -0.65
N THR A 122 -1.04 10.00 -0.80
CA THR A 122 -2.09 10.75 -1.49
C THR A 122 -1.50 11.96 -2.20
N ARG A 123 -2.18 12.42 -3.25
CA ARG A 123 -1.83 13.65 -3.99
C ARG A 123 -2.63 14.87 -3.55
N ASP A 124 -3.62 14.68 -2.69
CA ASP A 124 -4.35 15.77 -2.08
C ASP A 124 -3.75 16.09 -0.70
N GLU A 125 -3.23 17.31 -0.54
CA GLU A 125 -2.65 17.79 0.73
C GLU A 125 -3.67 17.88 1.86
N ARG A 126 -4.98 17.90 1.57
CA ARG A 126 -6.05 17.97 2.55
C ARG A 126 -6.47 16.62 3.08
N THR A 127 -6.18 15.55 2.34
CA THR A 127 -6.55 14.20 2.76
C THR A 127 -5.75 13.78 3.99
N GLU A 128 -6.45 13.50 5.07
CA GLU A 128 -5.86 12.92 6.28
C GLU A 128 -5.55 11.44 6.08
N ILE A 129 -4.38 10.99 6.54
CA ILE A 129 -4.01 9.58 6.52
C ILE A 129 -4.56 8.94 7.80
N SER A 130 -5.86 8.71 7.80
CA SER A 130 -6.61 8.11 8.92
C SER A 130 -6.78 6.59 8.71
N PRO A 131 -7.23 5.84 9.74
CA PRO A 131 -7.61 4.44 9.58
C PRO A 131 -8.65 4.22 8.48
N GLU A 132 -9.62 5.14 8.32
CA GLU A 132 -10.66 5.08 7.28
C GLU A 132 -10.06 5.26 5.88
N PHE A 133 -9.08 6.18 5.74
CA PHE A 133 -8.35 6.33 4.48
C PHE A 133 -7.61 5.03 4.12
N LEU A 134 -6.91 4.43 5.07
CA LEU A 134 -6.19 3.17 4.87
C LEU A 134 -7.15 2.03 4.53
N LYS A 135 -8.29 1.94 5.22
CA LYS A 135 -9.35 0.96 4.93
C LYS A 135 -9.91 1.12 3.52
N GLN A 136 -10.09 2.37 3.06
CA GLN A 136 -10.54 2.61 1.68
C GLN A 136 -9.49 2.14 0.66
N ARG A 137 -8.18 2.40 0.88
CA ARG A 137 -7.10 1.89 0.02
C ARG A 137 -7.10 0.35 -0.07
N VAL A 138 -7.27 -0.31 1.07
CA VAL A 138 -7.37 -1.78 1.14
C VAL A 138 -8.61 -2.27 0.37
N ARG A 139 -9.75 -1.60 0.55
CA ARG A 139 -10.99 -1.92 -0.17
C ARG A 139 -10.81 -1.79 -1.68
N ASP A 140 -10.23 -0.68 -2.14
CA ASP A 140 -9.98 -0.44 -3.56
C ASP A 140 -9.08 -1.54 -4.16
N ALA A 141 -8.02 -1.93 -3.45
CA ALA A 141 -7.13 -3.01 -3.84
C ALA A 141 -7.88 -4.35 -3.95
N TRP A 142 -8.69 -4.69 -2.94
CA TRP A 142 -9.47 -5.93 -2.94
C TRP A 142 -10.52 -5.97 -4.02
N GLU A 143 -11.29 -4.89 -4.20
CA GLU A 143 -12.30 -4.76 -5.26
C GLU A 143 -11.69 -4.91 -6.66
N TYR A 144 -10.47 -4.38 -6.85
CA TYR A 144 -9.74 -4.59 -8.10
C TYR A 144 -9.38 -6.07 -8.30
N ARG A 145 -8.87 -6.76 -7.25
CA ARG A 145 -8.50 -8.19 -7.35
C ARG A 145 -9.71 -9.06 -7.70
N LYS A 146 -10.87 -8.80 -7.13
CA LYS A 146 -12.12 -9.53 -7.46
C LYS A 146 -12.48 -9.46 -8.96
N LYS A 147 -12.05 -8.40 -9.65
CA LYS A 147 -12.34 -8.21 -11.09
C LYS A 147 -11.33 -8.88 -12.02
N VAL A 148 -10.08 -9.06 -11.57
CA VAL A 148 -8.99 -9.38 -12.50
C VAL A 148 -8.29 -10.71 -12.21
N VAL A 149 -8.45 -11.29 -11.02
CA VAL A 149 -7.82 -12.55 -10.64
C VAL A 149 -8.78 -13.45 -9.88
N ASP A 150 -8.48 -14.76 -9.85
CA ASP A 150 -9.09 -15.64 -8.88
C ASP A 150 -8.56 -15.34 -7.48
N THR A 151 -9.46 -15.04 -6.57
CA THR A 151 -9.16 -14.57 -5.22
C THR A 151 -8.99 -15.68 -4.18
N GLY A 152 -9.09 -16.95 -4.57
CA GLY A 152 -8.81 -18.08 -3.66
C GLY A 152 -7.42 -17.98 -3.04
N SER A 153 -6.41 -17.73 -3.89
CA SER A 153 -5.06 -17.37 -3.47
C SER A 153 -4.50 -16.33 -4.45
N CYS A 154 -4.17 -15.13 -3.96
CA CYS A 154 -3.74 -14.02 -4.81
C CYS A 154 -2.93 -12.98 -4.02
N ARG A 155 -2.18 -12.14 -4.73
CA ARG A 155 -1.62 -10.92 -4.16
C ARG A 155 -2.72 -9.89 -3.99
N VAL A 156 -3.05 -9.57 -2.72
CA VAL A 156 -4.11 -8.60 -2.39
C VAL A 156 -3.60 -7.18 -2.47
N ILE A 157 -2.40 -6.92 -1.93
CA ILE A 157 -1.77 -5.59 -1.96
C ILE A 157 -0.41 -5.70 -2.64
N PHE A 158 -0.14 -4.78 -3.58
CA PHE A 158 1.11 -4.71 -4.34
C PHE A 158 1.69 -3.30 -4.32
N GLY A 159 2.12 -2.86 -3.15
CA GLY A 159 2.91 -1.65 -2.97
C GLY A 159 2.33 -0.41 -3.63
N GLU A 160 3.13 0.19 -4.48
CA GLU A 160 2.83 1.42 -5.21
C GLU A 160 1.63 1.29 -6.15
N ALA A 161 1.39 0.10 -6.70
CA ALA A 161 0.26 -0.14 -7.60
C ALA A 161 -1.09 0.04 -6.90
N ASP A 162 -1.12 -0.19 -5.58
CA ASP A 162 -2.32 -0.05 -4.75
C ASP A 162 -2.24 1.18 -3.82
N PHE A 163 -1.31 2.10 -4.08
CA PHE A 163 -1.09 3.32 -3.28
C PHE A 163 -0.77 3.05 -1.80
N LEU A 164 -0.17 1.90 -1.52
CA LEU A 164 0.37 1.50 -0.22
C LEU A 164 1.86 1.16 -0.36
N PRO A 165 2.72 2.16 -0.67
CA PRO A 165 4.08 1.96 -1.13
C PRO A 165 4.93 1.19 -0.11
N GLY A 166 5.60 0.14 -0.61
CA GLY A 166 6.45 -0.72 0.21
C GLY A 166 5.71 -1.82 0.97
N LEU A 167 4.39 -1.98 0.80
CA LEU A 167 3.61 -3.07 1.40
C LEU A 167 3.24 -4.11 0.35
N VAL A 168 3.51 -5.37 0.65
CA VAL A 168 3.02 -6.52 -0.13
C VAL A 168 2.22 -7.41 0.81
N VAL A 169 1.02 -7.81 0.38
CA VAL A 169 0.20 -8.78 1.11
C VAL A 169 -0.31 -9.83 0.13
N ASP A 170 0.10 -11.06 0.37
CA ASP A 170 -0.35 -12.24 -0.35
C ASP A 170 -1.34 -13.02 0.51
N LYS A 171 -2.45 -13.44 -0.08
CA LYS A 171 -3.46 -14.30 0.52
C LYS A 171 -3.27 -15.71 -0.01
N PHE A 172 -3.06 -16.67 0.89
CA PHE A 172 -3.02 -18.09 0.64
C PHE A 172 -4.20 -18.74 1.35
N SER A 173 -5.28 -19.03 0.61
CA SER A 173 -6.54 -19.54 1.18
C SER A 173 -7.08 -18.62 2.30
N ASP A 174 -6.96 -19.03 3.56
CA ASP A 174 -7.41 -18.30 4.77
C ASP A 174 -6.27 -17.64 5.57
N VAL A 175 -5.07 -17.54 4.97
CA VAL A 175 -3.89 -16.96 5.62
C VAL A 175 -3.38 -15.78 4.81
N LEU A 176 -2.91 -14.73 5.51
CA LEU A 176 -2.20 -13.60 4.91
C LEU A 176 -0.69 -13.73 5.18
N VAL A 177 0.10 -13.45 4.16
CA VAL A 177 1.54 -13.27 4.29
C VAL A 177 1.90 -11.85 3.90
N VAL A 178 2.54 -11.12 4.82
CA VAL A 178 2.85 -9.71 4.66
C VAL A 178 4.35 -9.46 4.55
N GLN A 179 4.73 -8.56 3.66
CA GLN A 179 6.06 -7.95 3.61
C GLN A 179 5.92 -6.44 3.75
N SER A 180 6.54 -5.89 4.76
CA SER A 180 6.65 -4.44 4.98
C SER A 180 8.08 -4.00 4.69
N LEU A 181 8.27 -3.23 3.63
CA LEU A 181 9.60 -2.95 3.05
C LEU A 181 10.02 -1.48 3.21
N ALA A 182 9.15 -0.63 3.79
CA ALA A 182 9.43 0.78 4.03
C ALA A 182 8.98 1.20 5.44
N LEU A 183 9.74 2.09 6.09
CA LEU A 183 9.56 2.42 7.50
C LEU A 183 8.17 3.00 7.81
N GLY A 184 7.68 3.94 7.00
CA GLY A 184 6.37 4.55 7.25
C GLY A 184 5.22 3.55 7.13
N ILE A 185 5.29 2.64 6.14
CA ILE A 185 4.25 1.61 5.99
C ILE A 185 4.37 0.54 7.08
N ASP A 186 5.56 0.29 7.60
CA ASP A 186 5.77 -0.63 8.72
C ASP A 186 5.04 -0.14 10.00
N ARG A 187 5.03 1.17 10.24
CA ARG A 187 4.28 1.78 11.33
C ARG A 187 2.76 1.69 11.16
N LEU A 188 2.28 1.68 9.91
CA LEU A 188 0.86 1.59 9.57
C LEU A 188 0.38 0.15 9.37
N LYS A 189 1.29 -0.81 9.41
CA LYS A 189 1.06 -2.21 9.06
C LYS A 189 -0.11 -2.84 9.82
N GLU A 190 -0.16 -2.70 11.12
CA GLU A 190 -1.21 -3.30 11.96
C GLU A 190 -2.58 -2.74 11.60
N THR A 191 -2.71 -1.40 11.50
CA THR A 191 -3.97 -0.76 11.08
C THR A 191 -4.42 -1.23 9.70
N ILE A 192 -3.48 -1.39 8.76
CA ILE A 192 -3.79 -1.86 7.40
C ILE A 192 -4.23 -3.33 7.42
N LEU A 193 -3.57 -4.19 8.21
CA LEU A 193 -3.92 -5.61 8.33
C LEU A 193 -5.29 -5.82 8.98
N ASP A 194 -5.62 -5.02 10.00
CA ASP A 194 -6.94 -5.08 10.63
C ASP A 194 -8.03 -4.61 9.66
N ALA A 195 -7.79 -3.50 8.95
CA ALA A 195 -8.69 -3.05 7.89
C ALA A 195 -8.88 -4.11 6.78
N LEU A 196 -7.79 -4.83 6.42
CA LEU A 196 -7.87 -5.90 5.42
C LEU A 196 -8.70 -7.09 5.90
N LYS A 197 -8.53 -7.52 7.15
CA LYS A 197 -9.37 -8.58 7.74
C LYS A 197 -10.84 -8.19 7.74
N GLU A 198 -11.16 -6.94 8.09
CA GLU A 198 -12.53 -6.42 8.06
C GLU A 198 -13.12 -6.41 6.65
N VAL A 199 -12.37 -5.90 5.66
CA VAL A 199 -12.80 -5.84 4.25
C VAL A 199 -13.02 -7.26 3.69
N LEU A 200 -12.15 -8.21 4.01
CA LEU A 200 -12.31 -9.60 3.59
C LEU A 200 -13.51 -10.28 4.27
N ALA A 201 -13.76 -9.93 5.53
CA ALA A 201 -14.92 -10.46 6.28
C ALA A 201 -16.27 -9.99 5.71
N GLU A 202 -16.34 -8.81 5.11
CA GLU A 202 -17.53 -8.32 4.40
C GLU A 202 -17.93 -9.25 3.22
N ASP A 203 -16.94 -9.91 2.59
CA ASP A 203 -17.15 -10.91 1.54
C ASP A 203 -17.23 -12.36 2.10
N GLY A 204 -17.37 -12.52 3.42
CA GLY A 204 -17.46 -13.84 4.08
C GLY A 204 -16.13 -14.57 4.21
N ILE A 205 -15.00 -13.91 3.94
CA ILE A 205 -13.66 -14.51 4.01
C ILE A 205 -13.11 -14.28 5.41
N ARG A 206 -12.99 -15.37 6.19
CA ARG A 206 -12.38 -15.32 7.52
C ARG A 206 -10.89 -15.68 7.43
N ILE A 207 -10.05 -14.75 7.84
CA ILE A 207 -8.59 -14.98 7.91
C ILE A 207 -8.25 -15.65 9.24
N ARG A 208 -7.58 -16.81 9.15
CA ARG A 208 -7.11 -17.61 10.30
C ARG A 208 -5.90 -17.01 10.98
N GLY A 209 -4.99 -16.40 10.20
CA GLY A 209 -3.79 -15.83 10.75
C GLY A 209 -2.97 -15.04 9.76
N VAL A 210 -1.94 -14.35 10.29
CA VAL A 210 -1.02 -13.52 9.50
C VAL A 210 0.42 -13.93 9.80
N TYR A 211 1.21 -14.12 8.77
CA TYR A 211 2.64 -14.39 8.87
C TYR A 211 3.46 -13.29 8.20
N GLU A 212 4.47 -12.78 8.87
CA GLU A 212 5.35 -11.74 8.32
C GLU A 212 6.60 -12.34 7.68
N ARG A 213 6.90 -11.92 6.45
CA ARG A 213 8.09 -12.25 5.67
C ARG A 213 8.86 -10.99 5.29
N SER A 214 9.05 -10.10 6.25
CA SER A 214 9.81 -8.85 6.12
C SER A 214 11.32 -9.09 6.34
N ASP A 215 11.84 -10.21 5.83
CA ASP A 215 13.23 -10.65 5.91
C ASP A 215 14.07 -10.22 4.68
N ALA A 216 13.53 -9.34 3.84
CA ALA A 216 14.23 -8.82 2.66
C ALA A 216 15.30 -7.78 3.03
N LYS A 217 16.50 -7.87 2.40
CA LYS A 217 17.66 -7.01 2.69
C LYS A 217 17.39 -5.51 2.50
N VAL A 218 16.40 -5.13 1.68
CA VAL A 218 16.01 -3.74 1.45
C VAL A 218 15.58 -3.02 2.75
N ARG A 219 15.06 -3.74 3.75
CA ARG A 219 14.71 -3.15 5.05
C ARG A 219 15.90 -2.49 5.76
N ARG A 220 17.10 -3.03 5.60
CA ARG A 220 18.33 -2.43 6.18
C ARG A 220 18.63 -1.06 5.57
N GLN A 221 18.28 -0.85 4.29
CA GLN A 221 18.45 0.45 3.63
C GLN A 221 17.42 1.48 4.14
N GLU A 222 16.30 0.99 4.67
CA GLU A 222 15.28 1.82 5.33
C GLU A 222 15.58 2.05 6.83
N GLY A 223 16.68 1.52 7.36
CA GLY A 223 17.04 1.60 8.77
C GLY A 223 16.22 0.65 9.66
N MET A 224 15.68 -0.42 9.11
CA MET A 224 14.84 -1.39 9.81
C MET A 224 15.53 -2.75 9.96
N GLU A 225 15.20 -3.43 11.07
CA GLU A 225 15.59 -4.83 11.27
C GLU A 225 14.80 -5.78 10.37
N LEU A 226 15.39 -6.94 10.09
CA LEU A 226 14.72 -8.01 9.38
C LEU A 226 13.73 -8.69 10.33
N THR A 227 12.49 -8.88 9.88
CA THR A 227 11.42 -9.47 10.67
C THR A 227 10.81 -10.65 9.95
N LYS A 228 10.66 -11.79 10.66
CA LYS A 228 10.00 -13.00 10.17
C LYS A 228 9.28 -13.65 11.35
N GLY A 229 7.99 -13.96 11.22
CA GLY A 229 7.22 -14.60 12.28
C GLY A 229 5.72 -14.37 12.19
N PHE A 230 5.01 -14.83 13.20
CA PHE A 230 3.57 -14.64 13.31
C PHE A 230 3.22 -13.22 13.77
N ILE A 231 2.14 -12.67 13.23
CA ILE A 231 1.48 -11.48 13.77
C ILE A 231 0.21 -11.96 14.46
N GLY A 232 0.23 -11.97 15.79
CA GLY A 232 -0.81 -12.55 16.64
C GLY A 232 -0.55 -14.02 16.96
N GLU A 233 -1.60 -14.84 16.91
CA GLU A 233 -1.54 -16.25 17.30
C GLU A 233 -0.77 -17.11 16.28
N GLU A 234 -0.09 -18.16 16.77
CA GLU A 234 0.60 -19.12 15.92
C GLU A 234 -0.38 -20.11 15.28
N PHE A 235 -0.07 -20.54 14.07
CA PHE A 235 -0.84 -21.50 13.30
C PHE A 235 0.07 -22.36 12.41
N PRO A 236 -0.40 -23.50 11.86
CA PRO A 236 0.38 -24.32 10.93
C PRO A 236 0.80 -23.52 9.69
N THR A 237 2.10 -23.52 9.37
CA THR A 237 2.67 -22.76 8.25
C THR A 237 2.60 -23.44 6.90
N LEU A 238 2.25 -24.74 6.87
CA LEU A 238 1.87 -25.45 5.65
C LEU A 238 0.40 -25.15 5.34
N VAL A 239 0.15 -24.47 4.24
CA VAL A 239 -1.17 -23.98 3.85
C VAL A 239 -1.58 -24.65 2.54
N GLN A 240 -2.76 -25.28 2.52
CA GLN A 240 -3.32 -25.82 1.29
C GLN A 240 -3.97 -24.70 0.46
N ILE A 241 -3.60 -24.63 -0.80
CA ILE A 241 -4.22 -23.76 -1.80
C ILE A 241 -4.72 -24.58 -2.99
N GLU A 242 -5.67 -24.02 -3.72
CA GLU A 242 -6.08 -24.55 -5.01
C GLU A 242 -5.81 -23.54 -6.11
N GLU A 243 -5.16 -23.97 -7.18
CA GLU A 243 -4.87 -23.17 -8.34
C GLU A 243 -5.13 -23.96 -9.63
N ASN A 244 -6.02 -23.46 -10.49
CA ASN A 244 -6.35 -24.12 -11.77
C ASN A 244 -6.81 -25.57 -11.59
N GLY A 245 -7.52 -25.89 -10.48
CA GLY A 245 -7.98 -27.25 -10.16
C GLY A 245 -6.90 -28.18 -9.59
N VAL A 246 -5.68 -27.66 -9.35
CA VAL A 246 -4.58 -28.40 -8.71
C VAL A 246 -4.42 -27.93 -7.28
N LYS A 247 -4.31 -28.88 -6.36
CA LYS A 247 -4.04 -28.59 -4.94
C LYS A 247 -2.53 -28.56 -4.69
N TYR A 248 -2.07 -27.53 -4.01
CA TYR A 248 -0.69 -27.35 -3.57
C TYR A 248 -0.64 -27.21 -2.05
N GLU A 249 0.44 -27.68 -1.46
CA GLU A 249 0.81 -27.37 -0.09
C GLU A 249 1.93 -26.33 -0.13
N VAL A 250 1.68 -25.17 0.44
CA VAL A 250 2.60 -24.01 0.42
C VAL A 250 3.17 -23.79 1.79
N ASP A 251 4.49 -23.81 1.91
CA ASP A 251 5.19 -23.42 3.12
C ASP A 251 5.39 -21.89 3.13
N ILE A 252 4.57 -21.19 3.90
CA ILE A 252 4.65 -19.72 4.02
C ILE A 252 5.82 -19.27 4.88
N ARG A 253 6.42 -20.16 5.68
CA ARG A 253 7.59 -19.88 6.51
C ARG A 253 8.87 -19.93 5.70
N ASP A 254 9.13 -21.06 5.03
CA ASP A 254 10.43 -21.36 4.41
C ASP A 254 10.36 -21.44 2.88
N GLY A 255 9.17 -21.34 2.30
CA GLY A 255 8.96 -21.25 0.86
C GLY A 255 9.55 -19.97 0.26
N GLN A 256 9.73 -19.96 -1.06
CA GLN A 256 10.30 -18.83 -1.79
C GLN A 256 9.41 -17.59 -1.72
N LYS A 257 10.00 -16.40 -1.63
CA LYS A 257 9.30 -15.12 -1.47
C LYS A 257 8.37 -15.16 -0.24
N THR A 258 7.06 -15.06 -0.48
CA THR A 258 6.00 -15.16 0.55
C THR A 258 5.51 -16.59 0.77
N GLY A 259 6.06 -17.58 0.05
CA GLY A 259 5.72 -19.00 0.11
C GLY A 259 5.56 -19.64 -1.26
N PHE A 260 4.95 -18.95 -2.22
CA PHE A 260 4.67 -19.46 -3.56
C PHE A 260 4.62 -18.35 -4.59
N PHE A 261 4.93 -18.65 -5.86
CA PHE A 261 4.88 -17.70 -6.96
C PHE A 261 3.46 -17.55 -7.52
N LEU A 262 2.63 -16.75 -6.88
CA LEU A 262 1.24 -16.50 -7.30
C LEU A 262 1.14 -15.84 -8.67
N ASP A 263 2.13 -15.07 -9.08
CA ASP A 263 2.24 -14.41 -10.39
C ASP A 263 2.38 -15.40 -11.54
N GLN A 264 2.85 -16.63 -11.28
CA GLN A 264 3.04 -17.67 -12.29
C GLN A 264 1.78 -18.51 -12.56
N LYS A 265 0.65 -18.22 -11.92
CA LYS A 265 -0.60 -18.98 -12.05
C LYS A 265 -1.03 -19.22 -13.50
N TYR A 266 -1.05 -18.16 -14.29
CA TYR A 266 -1.48 -18.24 -15.69
C TYR A 266 -0.42 -18.88 -16.59
N ASN A 267 0.85 -18.75 -16.26
CA ASN A 267 1.93 -19.44 -16.96
C ASN A 267 1.85 -20.95 -16.73
N ARG A 268 1.60 -21.39 -15.49
CA ARG A 268 1.36 -22.81 -15.18
C ARG A 268 0.13 -23.36 -15.92
N LEU A 269 -0.95 -22.58 -16.01
CA LEU A 269 -2.13 -22.95 -16.78
C LEU A 269 -1.84 -23.06 -18.29
N ALA A 270 -1.06 -22.15 -18.83
CA ALA A 270 -0.75 -22.09 -20.27
C ALA A 270 0.03 -23.32 -20.74
N ILE A 271 0.99 -23.80 -19.94
CA ILE A 271 1.79 -24.99 -20.31
C ILE A 271 1.03 -26.31 -20.14
N GLN A 272 -0.06 -26.34 -19.39
CA GLN A 272 -0.81 -27.58 -19.08
C GLN A 272 -1.20 -28.36 -20.36
N LYS A 273 -1.60 -27.61 -21.40
CA LYS A 273 -1.99 -28.22 -22.70
C LYS A 273 -0.83 -28.92 -23.40
N LEU A 274 0.41 -28.52 -23.13
CA LEU A 274 1.62 -29.08 -23.74
C LEU A 274 2.15 -30.31 -22.97
N CYS A 275 1.71 -30.50 -21.73
CA CYS A 275 2.25 -31.56 -20.86
C CYS A 275 1.59 -32.91 -21.06
N LYS A 276 0.42 -33.02 -21.73
CA LYS A 276 -0.30 -34.29 -21.88
C LYS A 276 0.52 -35.27 -22.69
N GLY A 277 0.96 -36.37 -22.04
CA GLY A 277 1.78 -37.42 -22.68
C GLY A 277 3.22 -37.01 -23.01
N ALA A 278 3.65 -35.82 -22.60
CA ALA A 278 5.01 -35.32 -22.82
C ALA A 278 5.96 -35.70 -21.68
N LYS A 279 7.26 -35.79 -22.01
CA LYS A 279 8.33 -35.77 -21.01
C LYS A 279 8.67 -34.31 -20.74
N VAL A 280 8.53 -33.89 -19.49
CA VAL A 280 8.79 -32.51 -19.06
C VAL A 280 10.08 -32.47 -18.25
N LEU A 281 10.97 -31.53 -18.57
CA LEU A 281 12.15 -31.22 -17.77
C LEU A 281 11.96 -29.83 -17.17
N ASP A 282 11.95 -29.73 -15.84
CA ASP A 282 12.08 -28.46 -15.13
C ASP A 282 13.55 -28.26 -14.77
N CYS A 283 14.13 -27.12 -15.19
CA CYS A 283 15.56 -26.86 -15.04
C CYS A 283 15.88 -26.03 -13.79
N PHE A 284 14.89 -25.53 -13.07
CA PHE A 284 15.08 -24.56 -11.98
C PHE A 284 14.28 -24.87 -10.71
N THR A 285 13.84 -26.11 -10.54
CA THR A 285 13.23 -26.60 -9.29
C THR A 285 14.28 -27.18 -8.36
#